data_1349dcc43c07668dcd116227154eef65
#
_entry.id   1349dcc43c07668dcd116227154eef65
#
_cell.length_a   1.000
_cell.length_b   1.000
_cell.length_c   1.000
_cell.angle_alpha   90.00
_cell.angle_beta   90.00
_cell.angle_gamma   90.00
#
_symmetry.space_group_name_H-M   'P 1'
#
loop_
_entity.id
_entity.type
_entity.pdbx_description
1 polymer ?
#
loop_
_entity_poly.entity_id
_entity_poly.type
_entity_poly.pdbx_seq_one_letter_code
_entity_poly.pdbx_strand_id
1 'polypeptide(L)'
;KYWADHETFKTDVWDFSKPKFYALDMFPYPSGVGLHAGHPEGYTATDIVSRMKRMQGYNVLHPMGYDSFGLPAEQYAVQTGNNPNGFTQTNIKTFTKQLQELGFDYDWSKMIATSDPDFYHWTQWIFKQLYKDGYAKYVDMPVNWCEELGTVLSNDEVIDGKSERGGYPVIRKNMKQLCIDQAAFAERLLEGLNEIDWPESTKEMQR
;
A
#
# COMPACT_ATOMS: atom_id res chain seq x y z
N LYS A 1 2.88 -9.01 25.89
CA LYS A 1 3.34 -10.39 26.12
C LYS A 1 2.16 -11.37 26.11
N TYR A 2 1.15 -11.26 27.00
CA TYR A 2 0.01 -12.19 27.08
C TYR A 2 -0.68 -12.38 25.73
N TRP A 3 -1.02 -11.30 25.02
CA TRP A 3 -1.71 -11.36 23.72
C TRP A 3 -0.89 -12.07 22.64
N ALA A 4 0.41 -11.86 22.62
CA ALA A 4 1.30 -12.54 21.67
C ALA A 4 1.42 -14.04 21.98
N ASP A 5 1.60 -14.39 23.27
CA ASP A 5 1.75 -15.77 23.71
C ASP A 5 0.48 -16.63 23.47
N HIS A 6 -0.70 -15.97 23.48
CA HIS A 6 -2.01 -16.63 23.30
C HIS A 6 -2.66 -16.35 21.95
N GLU A 7 -1.96 -15.68 21.03
CA GLU A 7 -2.53 -15.29 19.72
C GLU A 7 -3.96 -14.70 19.84
N THR A 8 -4.18 -13.84 20.85
CA THR A 8 -5.52 -13.40 21.30
C THR A 8 -6.40 -12.83 20.18
N PHE A 9 -5.79 -12.20 19.19
CA PHE A 9 -6.49 -11.54 18.07
C PHE A 9 -6.46 -12.35 16.76
N LYS A 10 -5.96 -13.57 16.81
CA LYS A 10 -5.98 -14.47 15.66
C LYS A 10 -7.41 -14.80 15.25
N THR A 11 -7.67 -14.72 13.95
CA THR A 11 -9.01 -14.88 13.39
C THR A 11 -9.07 -16.16 12.55
N ASP A 12 -10.05 -17.02 12.85
CA ASP A 12 -10.42 -18.10 11.94
C ASP A 12 -11.34 -17.53 10.85
N VAL A 13 -10.78 -17.30 9.68
CA VAL A 13 -11.52 -16.74 8.54
C VAL A 13 -12.59 -17.68 7.97
N TRP A 14 -12.55 -18.97 8.37
CA TRP A 14 -13.50 -19.99 7.97
C TRP A 14 -14.61 -20.24 9.01
N ASP A 15 -14.56 -19.57 10.16
CA ASP A 15 -15.66 -19.59 11.14
C ASP A 15 -16.81 -18.72 10.62
N PHE A 16 -17.87 -19.37 10.14
CA PHE A 16 -19.10 -18.75 9.67
C PHE A 16 -20.21 -18.76 10.74
N SER A 17 -19.93 -19.19 11.97
CA SER A 17 -20.89 -19.20 13.08
C SER A 17 -21.22 -17.80 13.60
N LYS A 18 -20.39 -16.80 13.28
CA LYS A 18 -20.51 -15.41 13.71
C LYS A 18 -20.57 -14.47 12.49
N PRO A 19 -21.25 -13.34 12.62
CA PRO A 19 -21.18 -12.30 11.58
C PRO A 19 -19.73 -11.83 11.41
N LYS A 20 -19.32 -11.62 10.17
CA LYS A 20 -17.94 -11.20 9.84
C LYS A 20 -17.82 -9.69 9.85
N PHE A 21 -16.68 -9.22 10.33
CA PHE A 21 -16.27 -7.82 10.22
C PHE A 21 -14.81 -7.76 9.77
N TYR A 22 -14.53 -6.99 8.73
CA TYR A 22 -13.20 -6.76 8.21
C TYR A 22 -12.79 -5.32 8.50
N ALA A 23 -11.85 -5.13 9.41
CA ALA A 23 -11.22 -3.84 9.68
C ALA A 23 -9.92 -3.77 8.88
N LEU A 24 -9.80 -2.79 8.00
CA LEU A 24 -8.64 -2.63 7.14
C LEU A 24 -8.03 -1.24 7.34
N ASP A 25 -6.75 -1.21 7.72
CA ASP A 25 -5.94 0.00 7.74
C ASP A 25 -5.17 0.19 6.44
N MET A 26 -4.79 1.41 6.16
CA MET A 26 -3.78 1.69 5.14
C MET A 26 -2.42 1.20 5.65
N PHE A 27 -1.82 0.26 4.93
CA PHE A 27 -0.52 -0.29 5.33
C PHE A 27 0.56 0.77 5.30
N PRO A 28 1.44 0.82 6.33
CA PRO A 28 2.53 1.77 6.35
C PRO A 28 3.58 1.44 5.28
N TYR A 29 4.24 2.48 4.82
CA TYR A 29 5.38 2.38 3.93
C TYR A 29 6.67 2.26 4.76
N PRO A 30 7.40 1.14 4.76
CA PRO A 30 8.56 0.92 5.63
C PRO A 30 9.83 1.61 5.09
N SER A 31 9.73 2.89 4.71
CA SER A 31 10.79 3.68 4.09
C SER A 31 11.66 4.46 5.09
N GLY A 32 11.27 4.49 6.36
CA GLY A 32 11.97 5.23 7.41
C GLY A 32 12.47 4.35 8.54
N VAL A 33 13.07 4.98 9.54
CA VAL A 33 13.61 4.29 10.73
C VAL A 33 12.55 3.82 11.73
N GLY A 34 11.27 4.07 11.45
CA GLY A 34 10.14 3.69 12.29
C GLY A 34 8.88 4.51 12.00
N LEU A 35 7.84 4.26 12.81
CA LEU A 35 6.58 4.97 12.73
C LEU A 35 6.75 6.45 13.09
N HIS A 36 6.00 7.32 12.42
CA HIS A 36 5.81 8.71 12.85
C HIS A 36 4.45 8.87 13.55
N ALA A 37 4.23 9.98 14.26
CA ALA A 37 3.04 10.21 15.08
C ALA A 37 1.70 10.09 14.33
N GLY A 38 1.68 10.34 13.02
CA GLY A 38 0.47 10.21 12.19
C GLY A 38 0.02 8.76 11.95
N HIS A 39 0.91 7.77 12.03
CA HIS A 39 0.51 6.37 11.88
C HIS A 39 -0.46 5.90 12.98
N PRO A 40 -0.15 6.08 14.29
CA PRO A 40 -1.04 5.66 15.36
C PRO A 40 -2.42 6.32 15.36
N GLU A 41 -2.57 7.50 14.78
CA GLU A 41 -3.85 8.21 14.72
C GLU A 41 -4.93 7.38 14.02
N GLY A 42 -4.69 6.97 12.78
CA GLY A 42 -5.61 6.12 12.02
C GLY A 42 -5.77 4.73 12.62
N TYR A 43 -4.65 4.12 13.02
CA TYR A 43 -4.65 2.76 13.58
C TYR A 43 -5.38 2.66 14.92
N THR A 44 -5.35 3.71 15.72
CA THR A 44 -6.15 3.76 16.97
C THR A 44 -7.64 3.77 16.68
N ALA A 45 -8.09 4.49 15.66
CA ALA A 45 -9.49 4.55 15.30
C ALA A 45 -10.03 3.18 14.87
N THR A 46 -9.31 2.47 14.01
CA THR A 46 -9.67 1.12 13.56
C THR A 46 -9.56 0.08 14.68
N ASP A 47 -8.57 0.18 15.56
CA ASP A 47 -8.44 -0.67 16.75
C ASP A 47 -9.64 -0.56 17.68
N ILE A 48 -10.12 0.66 17.95
CA ILE A 48 -11.32 0.90 18.77
C ILE A 48 -12.55 0.21 18.14
N VAL A 49 -12.77 0.40 16.85
CA VAL A 49 -13.90 -0.21 16.13
C VAL A 49 -13.77 -1.73 16.11
N SER A 50 -12.59 -2.25 15.83
CA SER A 50 -12.30 -3.69 15.80
C SER A 50 -12.61 -4.34 17.15
N ARG A 51 -12.11 -3.79 18.26
CA ARG A 51 -12.40 -4.28 19.62
C ARG A 51 -13.86 -4.21 19.96
N MET A 52 -14.55 -3.10 19.61
CA MET A 52 -15.99 -2.96 19.81
C MET A 52 -16.75 -4.08 19.08
N LYS A 53 -16.40 -4.35 17.83
CA LYS A 53 -17.04 -5.43 17.05
C LYS A 53 -16.78 -6.82 17.64
N ARG A 54 -15.58 -7.09 18.15
CA ARG A 54 -15.30 -8.34 18.89
C ARG A 54 -16.20 -8.48 20.13
N MET A 55 -16.36 -7.42 20.92
CA MET A 55 -17.25 -7.41 22.09
C MET A 55 -18.71 -7.61 21.70
N GLN A 56 -19.12 -7.18 20.51
CA GLN A 56 -20.46 -7.41 19.96
C GLN A 56 -20.65 -8.83 19.38
N GLY A 57 -19.63 -9.69 19.44
CA GLY A 57 -19.71 -11.09 19.00
C GLY A 57 -19.39 -11.33 17.53
N TYR A 58 -18.82 -10.35 16.83
CA TYR A 58 -18.36 -10.54 15.45
C TYR A 58 -17.08 -11.37 15.38
N ASN A 59 -16.93 -12.11 14.28
CA ASN A 59 -15.64 -12.67 13.86
C ASN A 59 -14.89 -11.58 13.10
N VAL A 60 -13.91 -10.96 13.77
CA VAL A 60 -13.22 -9.77 13.27
C VAL A 60 -11.87 -10.15 12.69
N LEU A 61 -11.64 -9.84 11.41
CA LEU A 61 -10.33 -9.84 10.78
C LEU A 61 -9.77 -8.40 10.78
N HIS A 62 -8.69 -8.19 11.53
CA HIS A 62 -7.93 -6.93 11.54
C HIS A 62 -6.48 -7.23 11.19
N PRO A 63 -6.13 -7.30 9.90
CA PRO A 63 -4.77 -7.60 9.45
C PRO A 63 -3.89 -6.36 9.46
N MET A 64 -2.57 -6.59 9.47
CA MET A 64 -1.56 -5.58 9.18
C MET A 64 -0.67 -6.07 8.04
N GLY A 65 -0.11 -5.13 7.30
CA GLY A 65 0.84 -5.41 6.23
C GLY A 65 1.77 -4.23 6.00
N TYR A 66 2.61 -4.36 4.97
CA TYR A 66 3.57 -3.33 4.60
C TYR A 66 3.52 -3.10 3.09
N ASP A 67 3.30 -1.85 2.69
CA ASP A 67 3.51 -1.42 1.32
C ASP A 67 5.01 -1.21 1.12
N SER A 68 5.68 -2.21 0.56
CA SER A 68 7.12 -2.38 0.73
C SER A 68 7.96 -2.27 -0.54
N PHE A 69 7.36 -2.02 -1.70
CA PHE A 69 8.07 -1.57 -2.88
C PHE A 69 8.25 -0.06 -2.88
N GLY A 70 9.26 0.45 -3.58
CA GLY A 70 9.32 1.86 -3.91
C GLY A 70 10.70 2.49 -3.96
N LEU A 71 10.72 3.68 -4.51
CA LEU A 71 11.89 4.50 -4.78
C LEU A 71 12.79 4.76 -3.56
N PRO A 72 12.28 4.99 -2.33
CA PRO A 72 13.15 5.20 -1.18
C PRO A 72 14.09 4.05 -0.87
N ALA A 73 13.61 2.82 -0.94
CA ALA A 73 14.46 1.64 -0.72
C ALA A 73 15.47 1.44 -1.86
N GLU A 74 15.06 1.72 -3.09
CA GLU A 74 15.93 1.64 -4.26
C GLU A 74 17.03 2.70 -4.23
N GLN A 75 16.71 3.95 -3.89
CA GLN A 75 17.69 5.02 -3.74
C GLN A 75 18.68 4.75 -2.61
N TYR A 76 18.20 4.25 -1.48
CA TYR A 76 19.08 3.82 -0.40
C TYR A 76 20.05 2.73 -0.87
N ALA A 77 19.58 1.77 -1.65
CA ALA A 77 20.41 0.71 -2.23
C ALA A 77 21.50 1.27 -3.15
N VAL A 78 21.13 2.21 -4.02
CA VAL A 78 22.09 2.87 -4.94
C VAL A 78 23.15 3.66 -4.17
N GLN A 79 22.74 4.43 -3.16
CA GLN A 79 23.65 5.28 -2.37
C GLN A 79 24.61 4.49 -1.48
N THR A 80 24.16 3.36 -0.95
CA THR A 80 24.91 2.60 0.06
C THR A 80 25.56 1.32 -0.51
N GLY A 81 25.19 0.91 -1.73
CA GLY A 81 25.58 -0.38 -2.31
C GLY A 81 24.94 -1.59 -1.66
N ASN A 82 23.91 -1.40 -0.83
CA ASN A 82 23.22 -2.46 -0.13
C ASN A 82 22.01 -2.98 -0.94
N ASN A 83 21.61 -4.22 -0.66
CA ASN A 83 20.41 -4.79 -1.25
C ASN A 83 19.14 -4.11 -0.67
N PRO A 84 18.21 -3.58 -1.51
CA PRO A 84 17.01 -2.93 -1.04
C PRO A 84 16.12 -3.84 -0.18
N ASN A 85 16.08 -5.15 -0.47
CA ASN A 85 15.31 -6.10 0.33
C ASN A 85 15.80 -6.18 1.78
N GLY A 86 17.11 -6.19 2.02
CA GLY A 86 17.67 -6.22 3.38
C GLY A 86 17.27 -4.99 4.20
N PHE A 87 17.30 -3.82 3.59
CA PHE A 87 16.84 -2.58 4.19
C PHE A 87 15.34 -2.64 4.54
N THR A 88 14.52 -3.02 3.57
CA THR A 88 13.06 -3.15 3.71
C THR A 88 12.70 -4.12 4.83
N GLN A 89 13.30 -5.32 4.86
CA GLN A 89 13.03 -6.32 5.90
C GLN A 89 13.43 -5.85 7.30
N THR A 90 14.51 -5.07 7.41
CA THR A 90 14.92 -4.47 8.69
C THR A 90 13.90 -3.45 9.18
N ASN A 91 13.42 -2.59 8.28
CA ASN A 91 12.38 -1.62 8.61
C ASN A 91 11.06 -2.27 9.00
N ILE A 92 10.61 -3.29 8.26
CA ILE A 92 9.40 -4.07 8.58
C ILE A 92 9.49 -4.61 10.01
N LYS A 93 10.63 -5.19 10.41
CA LYS A 93 10.82 -5.68 11.79
C LYS A 93 10.69 -4.57 12.82
N THR A 94 11.24 -3.39 12.55
CA THR A 94 11.17 -2.23 13.43
C THR A 94 9.73 -1.74 13.57
N PHE A 95 9.03 -1.56 12.45
CA PHE A 95 7.62 -1.15 12.43
C PHE A 95 6.73 -2.16 13.16
N THR A 96 6.90 -3.45 12.88
CA THR A 96 6.16 -4.53 13.54
C THR A 96 6.32 -4.45 15.06
N LYS A 97 7.56 -4.30 15.54
CA LYS A 97 7.85 -4.18 16.95
C LYS A 97 7.15 -2.98 17.58
N GLN A 98 7.22 -1.81 16.94
CA GLN A 98 6.59 -0.58 17.43
C GLN A 98 5.05 -0.71 17.48
N LEU A 99 4.42 -1.29 16.44
CA LEU A 99 2.98 -1.55 16.42
C LEU A 99 2.54 -2.53 17.51
N GLN A 100 3.36 -3.55 17.78
CA GLN A 100 3.11 -4.50 18.88
C GLN A 100 3.25 -3.84 20.26
N GLU A 101 4.21 -2.92 20.43
CA GLU A 101 4.40 -2.16 21.66
C GLU A 101 3.23 -1.20 21.92
N LEU A 102 2.63 -0.62 20.89
CA LEU A 102 1.40 0.18 20.97
C LEU A 102 0.16 -0.66 21.34
N GLY A 103 0.22 -1.97 21.15
CA GLY A 103 -0.79 -2.91 21.62
C GLY A 103 -2.06 -2.94 20.79
N PHE A 104 -2.00 -2.66 19.50
CA PHE A 104 -3.12 -2.82 18.57
C PHE A 104 -3.56 -4.28 18.43
N ASP A 105 -4.85 -4.50 18.13
CA ASP A 105 -5.49 -5.83 18.04
C ASP A 105 -5.32 -6.52 16.67
N TYR A 106 -4.17 -6.31 16.03
CA TYR A 106 -3.88 -6.93 14.74
C TYR A 106 -3.73 -8.46 14.83
N ASP A 107 -4.25 -9.15 13.84
CA ASP A 107 -3.96 -10.56 13.59
C ASP A 107 -2.60 -10.69 12.86
N TRP A 108 -1.53 -10.82 13.63
CA TRP A 108 -0.18 -10.93 13.11
C TRP A 108 0.06 -12.20 12.28
N SER A 109 -0.81 -13.21 12.39
CA SER A 109 -0.74 -14.41 11.54
C SER A 109 -1.13 -14.13 10.08
N LYS A 110 -1.74 -12.98 9.83
CA LYS A 110 -2.18 -12.51 8.52
C LYS A 110 -1.33 -11.34 7.99
N MET A 111 -0.17 -11.12 8.60
CA MET A 111 0.76 -10.09 8.14
C MET A 111 1.29 -10.42 6.74
N ILE A 112 1.32 -9.40 5.88
CA ILE A 112 1.85 -9.48 4.52
C ILE A 112 2.84 -8.34 4.24
N ALA A 113 3.71 -8.53 3.26
CA ALA A 113 4.45 -7.45 2.64
C ALA A 113 4.22 -7.49 1.12
N THR A 114 3.93 -6.35 0.51
CA THR A 114 3.63 -6.30 -0.94
C THR A 114 4.82 -6.69 -1.80
N SER A 115 6.03 -6.66 -1.25
CA SER A 115 7.27 -7.12 -1.90
C SER A 115 7.56 -8.61 -1.73
N ASP A 116 6.74 -9.35 -1.01
CA ASP A 116 6.90 -10.79 -0.90
C ASP A 116 6.42 -11.49 -2.19
N PRO A 117 7.16 -12.50 -2.70
CA PRO A 117 6.79 -13.23 -3.90
C PRO A 117 5.37 -13.81 -3.86
N ASP A 118 4.95 -14.31 -2.70
CA ASP A 118 3.62 -14.88 -2.49
C ASP A 118 2.49 -13.83 -2.60
N PHE A 119 2.83 -12.56 -2.43
CA PHE A 119 1.91 -11.46 -2.65
C PHE A 119 1.98 -10.93 -4.08
N TYR A 120 3.14 -10.48 -4.55
CA TYR A 120 3.23 -9.76 -5.82
C TYR A 120 2.99 -10.63 -7.06
N HIS A 121 3.08 -11.96 -6.97
CA HIS A 121 2.74 -12.80 -8.11
C HIS A 121 1.26 -12.63 -8.54
N TRP A 122 0.37 -12.26 -7.61
CA TRP A 122 -1.02 -11.93 -7.95
C TRP A 122 -1.12 -10.60 -8.68
N THR A 123 -0.34 -9.60 -8.30
CA THR A 123 -0.20 -8.35 -9.05
C THR A 123 0.28 -8.62 -10.49
N GLN A 124 1.28 -9.49 -10.64
CA GLN A 124 1.76 -9.92 -11.95
C GLN A 124 0.70 -10.69 -12.74
N TRP A 125 -0.10 -11.51 -12.07
CA TRP A 125 -1.21 -12.23 -12.71
C TRP A 125 -2.28 -11.25 -13.23
N ILE A 126 -2.70 -10.28 -12.44
CA ILE A 126 -3.65 -9.23 -12.85
C ILE A 126 -3.08 -8.48 -14.05
N PHE A 127 -1.83 -8.04 -13.99
CA PHE A 127 -1.17 -7.39 -15.11
C PHE A 127 -1.22 -8.25 -16.40
N LYS A 128 -0.94 -9.55 -16.28
CA LYS A 128 -1.02 -10.47 -17.41
C LYS A 128 -2.43 -10.56 -18.01
N GLN A 129 -3.49 -10.46 -17.21
CA GLN A 129 -4.86 -10.41 -17.75
C GLN A 129 -5.08 -9.09 -18.51
N LEU A 130 -4.73 -7.95 -17.90
CA LEU A 130 -4.83 -6.65 -18.57
C LEU A 130 -4.06 -6.59 -19.89
N TYR A 131 -2.89 -7.22 -19.94
CA TYR A 131 -2.10 -7.31 -21.15
C TYR A 131 -2.78 -8.18 -22.23
N LYS A 132 -3.32 -9.35 -21.86
CA LYS A 132 -4.05 -10.24 -22.78
C LYS A 132 -5.31 -9.59 -23.36
N ASP A 133 -6.00 -8.80 -22.54
CA ASP A 133 -7.23 -8.12 -22.91
C ASP A 133 -6.97 -6.79 -23.65
N GLY A 134 -5.69 -6.43 -23.89
CA GLY A 134 -5.29 -5.23 -24.63
C GLY A 134 -5.33 -3.92 -23.84
N TYR A 135 -5.61 -3.97 -22.55
CA TYR A 135 -5.59 -2.79 -21.67
C TYR A 135 -4.18 -2.36 -21.23
N ALA A 136 -3.21 -3.28 -21.23
CA ALA A 136 -1.81 -2.96 -20.99
C ALA A 136 -1.01 -3.07 -22.29
N LYS A 137 -0.29 -2.01 -22.66
CA LYS A 137 0.47 -1.93 -23.91
C LYS A 137 1.67 -1.00 -23.79
N TYR A 138 2.65 -1.21 -24.68
CA TYR A 138 3.76 -0.26 -24.82
C TYR A 138 3.33 0.94 -25.68
N VAL A 139 3.60 2.15 -25.15
CA VAL A 139 3.28 3.42 -25.82
C VAL A 139 4.53 4.33 -25.73
N ASP A 140 4.86 4.97 -26.84
CA ASP A 140 5.85 6.06 -26.84
C ASP A 140 5.15 7.34 -26.35
N MET A 141 5.59 7.87 -25.21
CA MET A 141 4.98 9.06 -24.60
C MET A 141 6.00 9.95 -23.93
N PRO A 142 5.72 11.26 -23.82
CA PRO A 142 6.58 12.18 -23.09
C PRO A 142 6.44 11.93 -21.59
N VAL A 143 7.57 11.67 -20.92
CA VAL A 143 7.66 11.45 -19.48
C VAL A 143 8.53 12.51 -18.81
N ASN A 144 8.39 12.67 -17.51
CA ASN A 144 9.28 13.50 -16.70
C ASN A 144 10.51 12.66 -16.31
N TRP A 145 11.62 12.91 -16.97
CA TRP A 145 12.88 12.16 -16.71
C TRP A 145 13.81 12.96 -15.81
N CYS A 146 14.29 12.33 -14.76
CA CYS A 146 15.33 12.87 -13.88
C CYS A 146 16.59 12.02 -14.03
N GLU A 147 17.65 12.63 -14.61
CA GLU A 147 18.91 11.92 -14.88
C GLU A 147 19.62 11.52 -13.59
N GLU A 148 19.64 12.40 -12.60
CA GLU A 148 20.32 12.16 -11.31
C GLU A 148 19.67 11.05 -10.48
N LEU A 149 18.34 10.91 -10.58
CA LEU A 149 17.61 9.83 -9.93
C LEU A 149 17.54 8.57 -10.80
N GLY A 150 17.87 8.67 -12.10
CA GLY A 150 17.81 7.58 -13.06
C GLY A 150 16.40 7.00 -13.27
N THR A 151 15.34 7.83 -13.10
CA THR A 151 13.96 7.34 -13.14
C THR A 151 12.99 8.35 -13.77
N VAL A 152 11.82 7.84 -14.12
CA VAL A 152 10.65 8.62 -14.52
C VAL A 152 9.88 9.04 -13.27
N LEU A 153 9.44 10.30 -13.22
CA LEU A 153 8.68 10.87 -12.13
C LEU A 153 7.22 11.13 -12.56
N SER A 154 6.30 10.99 -11.64
CA SER A 154 4.91 11.44 -11.80
C SER A 154 4.85 12.98 -11.87
N ASN A 155 3.71 13.50 -12.28
CA ASN A 155 3.55 14.97 -12.30
C ASN A 155 3.62 15.57 -10.88
N ASP A 156 3.12 14.85 -9.87
CA ASP A 156 3.10 15.30 -8.48
C ASP A 156 4.50 15.32 -7.83
N GLU A 157 5.44 14.53 -8.38
CA GLU A 157 6.83 14.49 -7.92
C GLU A 157 7.71 15.57 -8.59
N VAL A 158 7.11 16.44 -9.42
CA VAL A 158 7.83 17.53 -10.10
C VAL A 158 7.30 18.88 -9.63
N ILE A 159 8.14 19.62 -8.92
CA ILE A 159 7.84 20.95 -8.38
C ILE A 159 8.78 21.96 -9.05
N ASP A 160 8.23 22.96 -9.73
CA ASP A 160 9.00 24.00 -10.43
C ASP A 160 10.10 23.46 -11.36
N GLY A 161 9.80 22.37 -12.09
CA GLY A 161 10.75 21.72 -13.02
C GLY A 161 11.86 20.92 -12.35
N LYS A 162 11.73 20.65 -11.06
CA LYS A 162 12.69 19.86 -10.28
C LYS A 162 12.00 18.69 -9.59
N SER A 163 12.77 17.64 -9.31
CA SER A 163 12.29 16.52 -8.50
C SER A 163 12.00 16.97 -7.07
N GLU A 164 10.87 16.56 -6.49
CA GLU A 164 10.57 16.77 -5.08
C GLU A 164 11.70 16.26 -4.19
N ARG A 165 12.24 15.08 -4.53
CA ARG A 165 13.40 14.50 -3.85
C ARG A 165 14.68 15.01 -4.48
N GLY A 166 15.52 15.63 -3.69
CA GLY A 166 16.86 16.07 -4.06
C GLY A 166 16.91 17.36 -4.87
N GLY A 167 15.78 17.89 -5.37
CA GLY A 167 15.71 19.15 -6.11
C GLY A 167 16.45 19.13 -7.46
N TYR A 168 16.56 17.96 -8.08
CA TYR A 168 17.29 17.78 -9.33
C TYR A 168 16.49 18.24 -10.55
N PRO A 169 17.14 18.70 -11.62
CA PRO A 169 16.45 19.08 -12.86
C PRO A 169 15.64 17.92 -13.46
N VAL A 170 14.45 18.22 -13.93
CA VAL A 170 13.58 17.27 -14.63
C VAL A 170 13.34 17.75 -16.05
N ILE A 171 13.48 16.85 -17.02
CA ILE A 171 13.27 17.14 -18.43
C ILE A 171 12.13 16.31 -19.00
N ARG A 172 11.43 16.85 -20.01
CA ARG A 172 10.47 16.07 -20.81
C ARG A 172 11.21 15.27 -21.87
N LYS A 173 11.04 13.96 -21.86
CA LYS A 173 11.71 13.04 -22.77
C LYS A 173 10.72 12.00 -23.29
N ASN A 174 10.70 11.75 -24.59
CA ASN A 174 9.91 10.65 -25.13
C ASN A 174 10.58 9.32 -24.82
N MET A 175 9.83 8.45 -24.18
CA MET A 175 10.29 7.11 -23.81
C MET A 175 9.17 6.08 -24.05
N LYS A 176 9.58 4.86 -24.42
CA LYS A 176 8.67 3.74 -24.50
C LYS A 176 8.30 3.29 -23.10
N GLN A 177 7.01 3.43 -22.77
CA GLN A 177 6.46 3.10 -21.44
C GLN A 177 5.43 1.99 -21.57
N LEU A 178 5.36 1.14 -20.55
CA LEU A 178 4.28 0.20 -20.37
C LEU A 178 3.12 0.93 -19.69
N CYS A 179 2.02 1.09 -20.41
CA CYS A 179 0.85 1.85 -19.95
C CYS A 179 -0.35 0.94 -19.78
N ILE A 180 -1.17 1.24 -18.76
CA ILE A 180 -2.50 0.66 -18.56
C ILE A 180 -3.54 1.69 -18.99
N ASP A 181 -4.47 1.29 -19.87
CA ASP A 181 -5.54 2.13 -20.37
C ASP A 181 -6.65 2.26 -19.30
N GLN A 182 -6.48 3.20 -18.39
CA GLN A 182 -7.46 3.47 -17.35
C GLN A 182 -8.72 4.15 -17.89
N ALA A 183 -8.62 4.91 -18.97
CA ALA A 183 -9.74 5.61 -19.57
C ALA A 183 -10.84 4.64 -20.04
N ALA A 184 -10.48 3.44 -20.44
CA ALA A 184 -11.43 2.39 -20.82
C ALA A 184 -12.42 1.98 -19.70
N PHE A 185 -12.10 2.32 -18.44
CA PHE A 185 -12.92 2.00 -17.26
C PHE A 185 -13.63 3.21 -16.66
N ALA A 186 -13.40 4.42 -17.16
CA ALA A 186 -13.83 5.67 -16.53
C ALA A 186 -15.35 5.74 -16.33
N GLU A 187 -16.14 5.47 -17.38
CA GLU A 187 -17.61 5.51 -17.27
C GLU A 187 -18.14 4.48 -16.28
N ARG A 188 -17.64 3.25 -16.35
CA ARG A 188 -18.04 2.17 -15.46
C ARG A 188 -17.68 2.47 -14.00
N LEU A 189 -16.52 3.09 -13.75
CA LEU A 189 -16.11 3.52 -12.42
C LEU A 189 -17.01 4.63 -11.89
N LEU A 190 -17.39 5.60 -12.75
CA LEU A 190 -18.29 6.68 -12.40
C LEU A 190 -19.71 6.16 -12.06
N GLU A 191 -20.25 5.26 -12.87
CA GLU A 191 -21.53 4.61 -12.60
C GLU A 191 -21.51 3.82 -11.28
N GLY A 192 -20.43 3.08 -11.00
CA GLY A 192 -20.25 2.29 -9.80
C GLY A 192 -20.29 3.10 -8.50
N LEU A 193 -20.02 4.41 -8.52
CA LEU A 193 -20.16 5.27 -7.36
C LEU A 193 -21.60 5.35 -6.83
N ASN A 194 -22.59 5.09 -7.68
CA ASN A 194 -24.00 5.09 -7.29
C ASN A 194 -24.41 3.83 -6.50
N GLU A 195 -23.61 2.76 -6.61
CA GLU A 195 -23.91 1.45 -6.02
C GLU A 195 -23.17 1.21 -4.68
N ILE A 196 -22.14 2.02 -4.37
CA ILE A 196 -21.32 1.83 -3.18
C ILE A 196 -21.79 2.70 -2.01
N ASP A 197 -21.65 2.16 -0.80
CA ASP A 197 -21.98 2.88 0.45
C ASP A 197 -20.74 3.65 0.96
N TRP A 198 -20.39 4.70 0.22
CA TRP A 198 -19.33 5.63 0.58
C TRP A 198 -19.90 6.99 1.02
N PRO A 199 -19.18 7.76 1.87
CA PRO A 199 -19.53 9.14 2.17
C PRO A 199 -19.64 9.98 0.89
N GLU A 200 -20.65 10.86 0.82
CA GLU A 200 -20.84 11.70 -0.39
C GLU A 200 -19.63 12.57 -0.71
N SER A 201 -18.93 13.10 0.30
CA SER A 201 -17.70 13.85 0.09
C SER A 201 -16.62 13.04 -0.65
N THR A 202 -16.54 11.74 -0.39
CA THR A 202 -15.60 10.84 -1.07
C THR A 202 -16.07 10.58 -2.50
N LYS A 203 -17.37 10.36 -2.72
CA LYS A 203 -17.92 10.17 -4.08
C LYS A 203 -17.71 11.42 -4.94
N GLU A 204 -17.90 12.60 -4.38
CA GLU A 204 -17.66 13.87 -5.10
C GLU A 204 -16.19 14.05 -5.53
N MET A 205 -15.24 13.62 -4.69
CA MET A 205 -13.82 13.64 -5.06
C MET A 205 -13.47 12.68 -6.19
N GLN A 206 -14.28 11.63 -6.40
CA GLN A 206 -14.04 10.63 -7.45
C GLN A 206 -14.76 10.97 -8.78
N ARG A 207 -15.75 11.87 -8.78
CA ARG A 207 -16.46 12.36 -9.96
C ARG A 207 -15.66 13.41 -10.72
#